data_50909980df5526daf6b4eba66f4c40f1
#
_entry.id   50909980df5526daf6b4eba66f4c40f1
#
_cell.length_a   1.000
_cell.length_b   1.000
_cell.length_c   1.000
_cell.angle_alpha   90.00
_cell.angle_beta   90.00
_cell.angle_gamma   90.00
#
_symmetry.space_group_name_H-M   'P 1'
#
loop_
_entity.id
_entity.type
_entity.pdbx_description
1 polymer ?
#
loop_
_entity_poly.entity_id
_entity_poly.type
_entity_poly.pdbx_seq_one_letter_code
_entity_poly.pdbx_strand_id
1 'polypeptide(L)'
;MENAVGWYHSHPGYGCWLSGIDVGTQHTQQMFSDPFLAVVIDPDRTISAGKVEIGAFRTYPEGYKPEGQDSAAEGMAAVPLAKAQDFGAHANRYYSLEVSHYKSTLDSKLLEALWNKYWVQTLSASPLFTNREYGTRQIEDLAGKIKQVNEAAKLRAPGMGPILPANKIKGAGPAMAKVVKSAERIANEEKMGLMAAMVKEKLFAANATQVAEVSMAVEANGQDADMADVKAA
;
A
#
# COMPACT_ATOMS: atom_id res chain seq x y z
N MET A 1 -19.88 -29.67 -4.92
CA MET A 1 -20.51 -28.46 -4.41
C MET A 1 -19.37 -27.61 -3.86
N GLU A 2 -19.18 -26.40 -4.35
CA GLU A 2 -18.11 -25.50 -3.89
C GLU A 2 -18.62 -24.69 -2.71
N ASN A 3 -17.77 -24.48 -1.71
CA ASN A 3 -18.10 -23.69 -0.54
C ASN A 3 -17.25 -22.41 -0.54
N ALA A 4 -17.85 -21.28 -0.21
CA ALA A 4 -17.12 -20.06 0.02
C ALA A 4 -16.27 -20.19 1.30
N VAL A 5 -14.97 -19.93 1.20
CA VAL A 5 -14.00 -20.02 2.31
C VAL A 5 -13.53 -18.66 2.80
N GLY A 6 -14.08 -17.59 2.22
CA GLY A 6 -13.71 -16.22 2.57
C GLY A 6 -14.19 -15.19 1.56
N TRP A 7 -13.86 -13.96 1.82
CA TRP A 7 -14.17 -12.80 0.99
C TRP A 7 -12.99 -11.84 0.93
N TYR A 8 -12.98 -10.98 -0.06
CA TYR A 8 -11.97 -9.95 -0.19
C TYR A 8 -12.58 -8.60 -0.57
N HIS A 9 -11.94 -7.53 -0.15
CA HIS A 9 -12.30 -6.16 -0.52
C HIS A 9 -11.09 -5.24 -0.51
N SER A 10 -11.23 -4.04 -1.03
CA SER A 10 -10.16 -3.07 -1.13
C SER A 10 -10.32 -1.91 -0.15
N HIS A 11 -9.18 -1.46 0.41
CA HIS A 11 -9.04 -0.25 1.22
C HIS A 11 -8.09 0.74 0.55
N PRO A 12 -8.52 1.49 -0.49
CA PRO A 12 -7.63 2.39 -1.23
C PRO A 12 -7.03 3.48 -0.34
N GLY A 13 -5.74 3.39 -0.05
CA GLY A 13 -4.98 4.41 0.69
C GLY A 13 -5.08 4.37 2.21
N TYR A 14 -5.93 3.50 2.82
CA TYR A 14 -6.05 3.47 4.28
C TYR A 14 -5.47 2.24 4.96
N GLY A 15 -4.86 1.34 4.20
CA GLY A 15 -4.15 0.18 4.74
C GLY A 15 -5.04 -1.04 4.97
N CYS A 16 -4.38 -2.17 5.24
CA CYS A 16 -5.03 -3.44 5.44
C CYS A 16 -5.41 -3.65 6.91
N TRP A 17 -6.69 -3.48 7.21
CA TRP A 17 -7.32 -3.67 8.53
C TRP A 17 -8.83 -3.87 8.34
N LEU A 18 -9.57 -4.24 9.38
CA LEU A 18 -11.02 -4.41 9.31
C LEU A 18 -11.76 -3.25 10.01
N SER A 19 -12.67 -2.61 9.30
CA SER A 19 -13.62 -1.64 9.86
C SER A 19 -14.65 -2.32 10.77
N GLY A 20 -15.45 -1.55 11.49
CA GLY A 20 -16.51 -2.11 12.33
C GLY A 20 -17.52 -2.96 11.55
N ILE A 21 -17.84 -2.56 10.32
CA ILE A 21 -18.73 -3.30 9.40
C ILE A 21 -18.05 -4.60 8.97
N ASP A 22 -16.77 -4.54 8.59
CA ASP A 22 -16.01 -5.71 8.14
C ASP A 22 -15.88 -6.75 9.25
N VAL A 23 -15.60 -6.30 10.48
CA VAL A 23 -15.54 -7.18 11.66
C VAL A 23 -16.87 -7.86 11.91
N GLY A 24 -17.99 -7.13 11.82
CA GLY A 24 -19.34 -7.69 11.98
C GLY A 24 -19.65 -8.72 10.89
N THR A 25 -19.35 -8.42 9.64
CA THR A 25 -19.55 -9.32 8.50
C THR A 25 -18.69 -10.58 8.64
N GLN A 26 -17.39 -10.43 8.92
CA GLN A 26 -16.47 -11.54 9.10
C GLN A 26 -16.91 -12.44 10.25
N HIS A 27 -17.27 -11.86 11.39
CA HIS A 27 -17.71 -12.62 12.56
C HIS A 27 -18.96 -13.47 12.25
N THR A 28 -19.95 -12.86 11.60
CA THR A 28 -21.18 -13.56 11.20
C THR A 28 -20.89 -14.72 10.26
N GLN A 29 -20.11 -14.47 9.21
CA GLN A 29 -19.77 -15.52 8.24
C GLN A 29 -18.93 -16.63 8.85
N GLN A 30 -17.99 -16.28 9.72
CA GLN A 30 -17.12 -17.23 10.42
C GLN A 30 -17.90 -18.15 11.35
N MET A 31 -19.01 -17.69 11.94
CA MET A 31 -19.90 -18.52 12.76
C MET A 31 -20.63 -19.61 11.96
N PHE A 32 -20.96 -19.32 10.69
CA PHE A 32 -21.75 -20.23 9.86
C PHE A 32 -20.92 -21.13 8.95
N SER A 33 -19.73 -20.71 8.59
CA SER A 33 -18.90 -21.34 7.54
C SER A 33 -17.42 -21.37 7.93
N ASP A 34 -17.09 -21.91 9.10
CA ASP A 34 -15.69 -22.06 9.49
C ASP A 34 -15.03 -23.24 8.73
N PRO A 35 -13.82 -23.07 8.17
CA PRO A 35 -12.95 -21.88 8.18
C PRO A 35 -13.39 -20.82 7.17
N PHE A 36 -13.47 -19.58 7.63
CA PHE A 36 -13.80 -18.41 6.81
C PHE A 36 -12.83 -17.26 7.10
N LEU A 37 -12.34 -16.57 6.10
CA LEU A 37 -11.35 -15.49 6.27
C LEU A 37 -11.69 -14.23 5.48
N ALA A 38 -11.25 -13.09 5.97
CA ALA A 38 -11.31 -11.81 5.27
C ALA A 38 -9.95 -11.45 4.71
N VAL A 39 -9.92 -11.02 3.44
CA VAL A 39 -8.72 -10.50 2.79
C VAL A 39 -8.94 -9.02 2.43
N VAL A 40 -8.00 -8.18 2.81
CA VAL A 40 -8.02 -6.74 2.50
C VAL A 40 -6.81 -6.40 1.65
N ILE A 41 -7.02 -5.65 0.59
CA ILE A 41 -5.97 -5.22 -0.34
C ILE A 41 -5.98 -3.69 -0.40
N ASP A 42 -4.81 -3.07 -0.29
CA ASP A 42 -4.65 -1.64 -0.52
C ASP A 42 -3.96 -1.40 -1.87
N PRO A 43 -4.74 -1.05 -2.92
CA PRO A 43 -4.18 -0.85 -4.25
C PRO A 43 -3.27 0.38 -4.33
N ASP A 44 -3.61 1.49 -3.64
CA ASP A 44 -2.85 2.73 -3.70
C ASP A 44 -1.47 2.55 -3.05
N ARG A 45 -1.41 1.86 -1.92
CA ARG A 45 -0.15 1.53 -1.27
C ARG A 45 0.65 0.49 -2.05
N THR A 46 0.00 -0.48 -2.66
CA THR A 46 0.65 -1.45 -3.54
C THR A 46 1.37 -0.76 -4.70
N ILE A 47 0.72 0.21 -5.37
CA ILE A 47 1.33 0.96 -6.46
C ILE A 47 2.44 1.87 -5.92
N SER A 48 2.21 2.56 -4.82
CA SER A 48 3.15 3.50 -4.20
C SER A 48 4.43 2.82 -3.72
N ALA A 49 4.31 1.72 -2.99
CA ALA A 49 5.43 0.97 -2.43
C ALA A 49 6.11 0.01 -3.44
N GLY A 50 5.46 -0.28 -4.57
CA GLY A 50 5.91 -1.31 -5.52
C GLY A 50 5.88 -2.73 -4.95
N LYS A 51 5.16 -2.94 -3.86
CA LYS A 51 5.00 -4.20 -3.14
C LYS A 51 3.52 -4.41 -2.84
N VAL A 52 3.03 -5.64 -3.03
CA VAL A 52 1.64 -5.96 -2.71
C VAL A 52 1.36 -5.72 -1.23
N GLU A 53 0.40 -4.84 -0.96
CA GLU A 53 -0.09 -4.55 0.38
C GLU A 53 -1.40 -5.31 0.56
N ILE A 54 -1.31 -6.43 1.26
CA ILE A 54 -2.40 -7.37 1.50
C ILE A 54 -2.39 -7.81 2.97
N GLY A 55 -3.56 -7.93 3.56
CA GLY A 55 -3.74 -8.48 4.90
C GLY A 55 -4.84 -9.54 4.88
N ALA A 56 -4.67 -10.57 5.68
CA ALA A 56 -5.69 -11.60 5.92
C ALA A 56 -6.05 -11.61 7.40
N PHE A 57 -7.33 -11.72 7.72
CA PHE A 57 -7.84 -11.52 9.06
C PHE A 57 -8.92 -12.54 9.42
N ARG A 58 -8.99 -12.84 10.72
CA ARG A 58 -10.10 -13.56 11.34
C ARG A 58 -10.53 -12.87 12.63
N THR A 59 -11.79 -12.99 13.00
CA THR A 59 -12.29 -12.45 14.27
C THR A 59 -12.04 -13.41 15.42
N TYR A 60 -11.82 -12.87 16.60
CA TYR A 60 -11.81 -13.67 17.83
C TYR A 60 -13.20 -14.20 18.17
N PRO A 61 -13.28 -15.31 18.88
CA PRO A 61 -14.53 -15.80 19.44
C PRO A 61 -15.19 -14.78 20.34
N GLU A 62 -16.51 -14.84 20.48
CA GLU A 62 -17.26 -13.95 21.34
C GLU A 62 -16.80 -14.07 22.79
N GLY A 63 -16.59 -12.93 23.45
CA GLY A 63 -16.09 -12.86 24.82
C GLY A 63 -14.60 -13.04 25.02
N TYR A 64 -13.82 -13.38 23.99
CA TYR A 64 -12.37 -13.47 24.07
C TYR A 64 -11.75 -12.05 24.08
N LYS A 65 -10.85 -11.82 25.04
CA LYS A 65 -10.03 -10.60 25.12
C LYS A 65 -8.56 -11.01 25.08
N PRO A 66 -7.80 -10.62 24.03
CA PRO A 66 -6.38 -10.90 23.97
C PRO A 66 -5.64 -10.15 25.09
N GLU A 67 -4.75 -10.85 25.80
CA GLU A 67 -3.90 -10.25 26.82
C GLU A 67 -2.72 -9.53 26.15
N GLY A 68 -2.43 -8.28 26.56
CA GLY A 68 -1.17 -7.58 26.20
C GLY A 68 -1.11 -6.95 24.81
N GLN A 69 -2.22 -6.61 24.18
CA GLN A 69 -2.19 -5.97 22.86
C GLN A 69 -1.85 -4.47 22.88
N ASP A 70 -0.56 -4.15 22.85
CA ASP A 70 -0.04 -2.87 22.36
C ASP A 70 -0.09 -2.74 20.82
N SER A 71 -0.46 -3.81 20.11
CA SER A 71 -0.53 -3.89 18.65
C SER A 71 -1.51 -2.90 18.00
N ALA A 72 -2.61 -2.56 18.68
CA ALA A 72 -3.53 -1.51 18.25
C ALA A 72 -2.82 -0.15 18.14
N ALA A 73 -1.89 0.14 19.05
CA ALA A 73 -1.12 1.39 19.03
C ALA A 73 -0.12 1.44 17.88
N GLU A 74 0.46 0.30 17.50
CA GLU A 74 1.39 0.21 16.36
C GLU A 74 0.68 0.33 15.02
N GLY A 75 -0.45 -0.35 14.85
CA GLY A 75 -1.27 -0.27 13.65
C GLY A 75 -1.85 1.13 13.39
N MET A 76 -2.20 1.87 14.45
CA MET A 76 -2.81 3.20 14.34
C MET A 76 -1.92 4.25 13.63
N ALA A 77 -0.60 4.11 13.69
CA ALA A 77 0.31 5.02 12.99
C ALA A 77 0.20 4.88 11.44
N ALA A 78 -0.21 3.71 10.97
CA ALA A 78 -0.36 3.39 9.55
C ALA A 78 -1.73 3.80 8.98
N VAL A 79 -2.72 4.11 9.83
CA VAL A 79 -4.09 4.42 9.43
C VAL A 79 -4.26 5.94 9.29
N PRO A 80 -4.94 6.46 8.25
CA PRO A 80 -5.29 7.87 8.13
C PRO A 80 -6.09 8.37 9.34
N LEU A 81 -5.90 9.65 9.70
CA LEU A 81 -6.51 10.25 10.88
C LEU A 81 -8.04 10.14 10.87
N ALA A 82 -8.67 10.30 9.70
CA ALA A 82 -10.11 10.20 9.52
C ALA A 82 -10.67 8.78 9.82
N LYS A 83 -9.83 7.75 9.78
CA LYS A 83 -10.17 6.34 10.03
C LYS A 83 -9.64 5.82 11.37
N ALA A 84 -8.81 6.60 12.05
CA ALA A 84 -8.13 6.19 13.28
C ALA A 84 -9.09 5.80 14.42
N GLN A 85 -10.23 6.48 14.51
CA GLN A 85 -11.24 6.19 15.53
C GLN A 85 -11.92 4.84 15.30
N ASP A 86 -12.31 4.53 14.06
CA ASP A 86 -12.92 3.26 13.69
C ASP A 86 -11.93 2.10 13.88
N PHE A 87 -10.70 2.26 13.41
CA PHE A 87 -9.63 1.29 13.64
C PHE A 87 -9.43 1.02 15.13
N GLY A 88 -9.26 2.08 15.95
CA GLY A 88 -9.00 1.94 17.38
C GLY A 88 -10.14 1.28 18.16
N ALA A 89 -11.39 1.47 17.72
CA ALA A 89 -12.57 0.89 18.36
C ALA A 89 -12.67 -0.63 18.14
N HIS A 90 -12.12 -1.14 17.02
CA HIS A 90 -12.32 -2.53 16.60
C HIS A 90 -11.03 -3.37 16.52
N ALA A 91 -9.86 -2.76 16.69
CA ALA A 91 -8.56 -3.43 16.57
C ALA A 91 -8.38 -4.68 17.45
N ASN A 92 -9.04 -4.73 18.59
CA ASN A 92 -8.97 -5.84 19.54
C ASN A 92 -9.99 -6.98 19.26
N ARG A 93 -10.77 -6.87 18.19
CA ARG A 93 -11.82 -7.85 17.86
C ARG A 93 -11.40 -8.85 16.80
N TYR A 94 -10.26 -8.65 16.16
CA TYR A 94 -9.73 -9.52 15.12
C TYR A 94 -8.21 -9.63 15.22
N TYR A 95 -7.66 -10.60 14.53
CA TYR A 95 -6.22 -10.82 14.43
C TYR A 95 -5.80 -11.05 12.99
N SER A 96 -4.54 -10.69 12.69
CA SER A 96 -3.95 -10.90 11.38
C SER A 96 -3.41 -12.33 11.24
N LEU A 97 -3.54 -12.87 10.03
CA LEU A 97 -2.91 -14.11 9.61
C LEU A 97 -1.63 -13.81 8.85
N GLU A 98 -0.69 -14.72 8.93
CA GLU A 98 0.53 -14.65 8.11
C GLU A 98 0.17 -14.90 6.63
N VAL A 99 0.70 -14.04 5.75
CA VAL A 99 0.47 -14.12 4.31
C VAL A 99 1.75 -14.56 3.63
N SER A 100 1.69 -15.66 2.89
CA SER A 100 2.75 -16.12 2.01
C SER A 100 2.28 -16.14 0.57
N HIS A 101 3.20 -15.86 -0.37
CA HIS A 101 2.89 -15.81 -1.79
C HIS A 101 3.35 -17.08 -2.49
N TYR A 102 2.43 -17.73 -3.16
CA TYR A 102 2.71 -18.87 -4.02
C TYR A 102 2.27 -18.57 -5.45
N LYS A 103 3.05 -19.00 -6.40
CA LYS A 103 2.74 -18.90 -7.82
C LYS A 103 3.03 -20.22 -8.53
N SER A 104 2.02 -20.80 -9.17
CA SER A 104 2.18 -22.02 -9.96
C SER A 104 2.97 -21.76 -11.25
N THR A 105 3.47 -22.81 -11.87
CA THR A 105 4.14 -22.73 -13.19
C THR A 105 3.18 -22.25 -14.28
N LEU A 106 1.90 -22.59 -14.20
CA LEU A 106 0.86 -22.12 -15.11
C LEU A 106 0.61 -20.63 -14.93
N ASP A 107 0.45 -20.15 -13.68
CA ASP A 107 0.26 -18.73 -13.36
C ASP A 107 1.45 -17.91 -13.82
N SER A 108 2.67 -18.44 -13.67
CA SER A 108 3.88 -17.79 -14.16
C SER A 108 3.84 -17.58 -15.67
N LYS A 109 3.44 -18.60 -16.45
CA LYS A 109 3.30 -18.52 -17.90
C LYS A 109 2.16 -17.59 -18.34
N LEU A 110 1.03 -17.60 -17.61
CA LEU A 110 -0.09 -16.68 -17.85
C LEU A 110 0.32 -15.23 -17.59
N LEU A 111 1.00 -14.97 -16.49
CA LEU A 111 1.51 -13.63 -16.17
C LEU A 111 2.53 -13.17 -17.21
N GLU A 112 3.43 -14.05 -17.67
CA GLU A 112 4.37 -13.73 -18.72
C GLU A 112 3.67 -13.39 -20.05
N ALA A 113 2.63 -14.11 -20.42
CA ALA A 113 1.83 -13.84 -21.60
C ALA A 113 1.02 -12.52 -21.49
N LEU A 114 0.45 -12.23 -20.32
CA LEU A 114 -0.26 -10.98 -20.03
C LEU A 114 0.71 -9.80 -19.92
N TRP A 115 1.88 -10.03 -19.36
CA TRP A 115 2.95 -9.08 -19.20
C TRP A 115 3.40 -8.47 -20.53
N ASN A 116 3.55 -9.28 -21.54
CA ASN A 116 3.92 -8.82 -22.88
C ASN A 116 2.88 -7.91 -23.55
N LYS A 117 1.59 -8.00 -23.14
CA LYS A 117 0.51 -7.16 -23.71
C LYS A 117 0.31 -5.83 -23.03
N TYR A 118 0.46 -5.76 -21.70
CA TYR A 118 0.15 -4.56 -20.91
C TYR A 118 1.39 -3.92 -20.29
N TRP A 119 2.52 -4.54 -20.47
CA TRP A 119 3.79 -4.18 -19.86
C TRP A 119 4.24 -2.75 -20.14
N VAL A 120 4.19 -2.33 -21.40
CA VAL A 120 4.61 -0.98 -21.80
C VAL A 120 3.79 0.08 -21.10
N GLN A 121 2.48 -0.12 -20.98
CA GLN A 121 1.58 0.82 -20.31
C GLN A 121 1.80 0.85 -18.79
N THR A 122 2.02 -0.30 -18.17
CA THR A 122 2.32 -0.41 -16.74
C THR A 122 3.69 0.19 -16.41
N LEU A 123 4.65 0.08 -17.32
CA LEU A 123 6.01 0.59 -17.11
C LEU A 123 6.17 2.07 -17.44
N SER A 124 5.46 2.57 -18.44
CA SER A 124 5.47 3.98 -18.79
C SER A 124 4.79 4.86 -17.73
N ALA A 125 3.85 4.30 -16.97
CA ALA A 125 3.23 5.02 -15.86
C ALA A 125 4.19 5.13 -14.67
N SER A 126 4.60 6.36 -14.33
CA SER A 126 5.34 6.61 -13.09
C SER A 126 4.40 6.47 -11.89
N PRO A 127 4.73 5.66 -10.86
CA PRO A 127 3.96 5.59 -9.62
C PRO A 127 3.77 6.95 -8.95
N LEU A 128 4.75 7.84 -9.05
CA LEU A 128 4.70 9.19 -8.51
C LEU A 128 3.60 10.05 -9.14
N PHE A 129 3.40 9.92 -10.46
CA PHE A 129 2.32 10.63 -11.14
C PHE A 129 0.96 10.00 -10.88
N THR A 130 0.87 8.67 -10.93
CA THR A 130 -0.37 7.94 -10.73
C THR A 130 -0.90 8.12 -9.31
N ASN A 131 -0.01 8.20 -8.32
CA ASN A 131 -0.36 8.31 -6.90
C ASN A 131 -0.24 9.72 -6.33
N ARG A 132 -0.11 10.75 -7.18
CA ARG A 132 0.07 12.14 -6.72
C ARG A 132 -1.02 12.57 -5.73
N GLU A 133 -2.26 12.26 -6.02
CA GLU A 133 -3.39 12.60 -5.15
C GLU A 133 -3.32 11.83 -3.82
N TYR A 134 -2.95 10.55 -3.86
CA TYR A 134 -2.72 9.75 -2.67
C TYR A 134 -1.59 10.31 -1.80
N GLY A 135 -0.44 10.62 -2.40
CA GLY A 135 0.69 11.25 -1.69
C GLY A 135 0.31 12.58 -1.05
N THR A 136 -0.45 13.42 -1.75
CA THR A 136 -0.95 14.69 -1.21
C THR A 136 -1.83 14.46 0.02
N ARG A 137 -2.78 13.53 -0.04
CA ARG A 137 -3.64 13.19 1.11
C ARG A 137 -2.84 12.65 2.30
N GLN A 138 -1.80 11.87 2.05
CA GLN A 138 -0.92 11.38 3.13
C GLN A 138 -0.15 12.51 3.81
N ILE A 139 0.35 13.48 3.04
CA ILE A 139 1.05 14.65 3.59
C ILE A 139 0.09 15.54 4.39
N GLU A 140 -1.12 15.75 3.91
CA GLU A 140 -2.16 16.49 4.60
C GLU A 140 -2.55 15.81 5.94
N ASP A 141 -2.72 14.49 5.93
CA ASP A 141 -2.98 13.69 7.13
C ASP A 141 -1.82 13.78 8.14
N LEU A 142 -0.58 13.71 7.67
CA LEU A 142 0.61 13.89 8.51
C LEU A 142 0.65 15.28 9.11
N ALA A 143 0.38 16.33 8.33
CA ALA A 143 0.32 17.71 8.81
C ALA A 143 -0.77 17.87 9.90
N GLY A 144 -1.94 17.25 9.72
CA GLY A 144 -3.00 17.19 10.73
C GLY A 144 -2.55 16.53 12.03
N LYS A 145 -1.86 15.40 11.95
CA LYS A 145 -1.29 14.68 13.10
C LYS A 145 -0.25 15.54 13.84
N ILE A 146 0.65 16.22 13.12
CA ILE A 146 1.65 17.13 13.69
C ILE A 146 0.95 18.28 14.42
N LYS A 147 -0.06 18.89 13.81
CA LYS A 147 -0.82 19.99 14.41
C LYS A 147 -1.46 19.56 15.74
N GLN A 148 -2.10 18.38 15.78
CA GLN A 148 -2.69 17.85 17.02
C GLN A 148 -1.65 17.63 18.13
N VAL A 149 -0.47 17.07 17.79
CA VAL A 149 0.60 16.86 18.76
C VAL A 149 1.15 18.21 19.27
N ASN A 150 1.28 19.20 18.37
CA ASN A 150 1.75 20.53 18.75
C ASN A 150 0.74 21.26 19.65
N GLU A 151 -0.55 21.19 19.38
CA GLU A 151 -1.60 21.72 20.23
C GLU A 151 -1.60 21.05 21.61
N ALA A 152 -1.49 19.73 21.67
CA ALA A 152 -1.37 18.98 22.90
C ALA A 152 -0.09 19.35 23.69
N ALA A 153 1.01 19.67 23.01
CA ALA A 153 2.25 20.11 23.63
C ALA A 153 2.15 21.56 24.16
N LYS A 154 1.47 22.46 23.45
CA LYS A 154 1.23 23.86 23.92
C LYS A 154 0.38 23.92 25.18
N LEU A 155 -0.63 23.04 25.32
CA LEU A 155 -1.42 22.91 26.52
C LEU A 155 -0.61 22.42 27.74
N ARG A 156 0.62 21.98 27.51
CA ARG A 156 1.57 21.46 28.50
C ARG A 156 2.66 22.46 28.90
N ALA A 157 2.65 23.69 28.37
CA ALA A 157 3.67 24.70 28.66
C ALA A 157 3.71 25.01 30.17
N PRO A 158 4.91 25.13 30.80
CA PRO A 158 5.05 25.43 32.22
C PRO A 158 4.49 26.82 32.51
N GLY A 159 3.49 26.90 33.37
CA GLY A 159 2.84 28.13 33.77
C GLY A 159 1.32 28.14 33.73
N MET A 160 0.69 27.22 33.06
CA MET A 160 -0.75 27.02 33.09
C MET A 160 -1.06 25.85 34.02
N GLY A 161 -1.73 26.10 35.12
CA GLY A 161 -2.12 25.07 36.11
C GLY A 161 -2.95 23.95 35.45
N PRO A 162 -3.15 22.82 36.16
CA PRO A 162 -3.75 21.60 35.58
C PRO A 162 -5.24 21.84 35.30
N ILE A 163 -5.56 22.25 34.07
CA ILE A 163 -6.94 22.40 33.57
C ILE A 163 -7.54 21.07 33.12
N LEU A 164 -6.73 20.01 33.02
CA LEU A 164 -7.16 18.67 32.52
C LEU A 164 -6.75 17.56 33.50
N PRO A 165 -7.59 16.52 33.68
CA PRO A 165 -7.28 15.39 34.56
C PRO A 165 -6.02 14.67 34.08
N ALA A 166 -5.20 14.25 35.05
CA ALA A 166 -3.87 13.64 34.85
C ALA A 166 -3.84 12.45 33.88
N ASN A 167 -4.97 11.78 33.65
CA ASN A 167 -5.10 10.66 32.71
C ASN A 167 -4.94 11.06 31.22
N LYS A 168 -5.16 12.35 30.87
CA LYS A 168 -4.93 12.83 29.48
C LYS A 168 -3.50 13.34 29.25
N ILE A 169 -2.69 13.40 30.30
CA ILE A 169 -1.36 14.03 30.26
C ILE A 169 -0.22 13.04 29.86
N LYS A 170 -0.46 11.74 29.92
CA LYS A 170 0.56 10.71 29.61
C LYS A 170 0.97 10.59 28.11
N GLY A 171 0.42 11.39 27.20
CA GLY A 171 0.38 11.10 25.78
C GLY A 171 1.34 11.82 24.82
N ALA A 172 2.19 12.79 25.22
CA ALA A 172 2.97 13.54 24.22
C ALA A 172 4.17 12.75 23.65
N GLY A 173 4.85 11.95 24.44
CA GLY A 173 5.94 11.09 23.97
C GLY A 173 5.44 10.01 22.99
N PRO A 174 4.44 9.20 23.35
CA PRO A 174 3.89 8.20 22.43
C PRO A 174 3.16 8.81 21.22
N ALA A 175 2.58 10.01 21.33
CA ALA A 175 1.96 10.69 20.20
C ALA A 175 2.99 11.20 19.19
N MET A 176 4.12 11.74 19.65
CA MET A 176 5.22 12.13 18.77
C MET A 176 5.85 10.91 18.09
N ALA A 177 6.03 9.81 18.80
CA ALA A 177 6.54 8.55 18.21
C ALA A 177 5.62 8.04 17.07
N LYS A 178 4.29 8.18 17.21
CA LYS A 178 3.35 7.84 16.15
C LYS A 178 3.49 8.76 14.92
N VAL A 179 3.71 10.04 15.11
CA VAL A 179 3.95 11.00 14.02
C VAL A 179 5.24 10.65 13.28
N VAL A 180 6.32 10.37 14.01
CA VAL A 180 7.61 9.94 13.44
C VAL A 180 7.43 8.67 12.63
N LYS A 181 6.78 7.64 13.18
CA LYS A 181 6.51 6.38 12.46
C LYS A 181 5.66 6.59 11.20
N SER A 182 4.66 7.49 11.23
CA SER A 182 3.89 7.88 10.05
C SER A 182 4.77 8.58 9.00
N ALA A 183 5.64 9.49 9.40
CA ALA A 183 6.55 10.20 8.50
C ALA A 183 7.57 9.25 7.87
N GLU A 184 8.19 8.37 8.64
CA GLU A 184 9.11 7.34 8.17
C GLU A 184 8.44 6.41 7.15
N ARG A 185 7.20 6.04 7.40
CA ARG A 185 6.44 5.21 6.48
C ARG A 185 6.22 5.90 5.13
N ILE A 186 5.73 7.15 5.14
CA ILE A 186 5.53 7.93 3.91
C ILE A 186 6.86 8.08 3.16
N ALA A 187 7.94 8.42 3.87
CA ALA A 187 9.27 8.54 3.28
C ALA A 187 9.77 7.22 2.67
N ASN A 188 9.49 6.08 3.29
CA ASN A 188 9.85 4.78 2.75
C ASN A 188 9.01 4.42 1.52
N GLU A 189 7.70 4.67 1.52
CA GLU A 189 6.82 4.47 0.37
C GLU A 189 7.30 5.31 -0.82
N GLU A 190 7.58 6.59 -0.65
CA GLU A 190 8.10 7.49 -1.68
C GLU A 190 9.48 7.04 -2.18
N LYS A 191 10.38 6.69 -1.28
CA LYS A 191 11.71 6.18 -1.64
C LYS A 191 11.64 4.91 -2.48
N MET A 192 10.79 3.97 -2.11
CA MET A 192 10.59 2.74 -2.88
C MET A 192 9.98 3.02 -4.25
N GLY A 193 9.00 3.93 -4.35
CA GLY A 193 8.43 4.38 -5.61
C GLY A 193 9.47 5.03 -6.54
N LEU A 194 10.33 5.90 -6.00
CA LEU A 194 11.44 6.51 -6.73
C LEU A 194 12.46 5.47 -7.21
N MET A 195 12.83 4.52 -6.35
CA MET A 195 13.75 3.43 -6.71
C MET A 195 13.16 2.56 -7.82
N ALA A 196 11.87 2.22 -7.74
CA ALA A 196 11.18 1.47 -8.78
C ALA A 196 11.16 2.24 -10.11
N ALA A 197 10.91 3.55 -10.10
CA ALA A 197 10.97 4.40 -11.28
C ALA A 197 12.38 4.44 -11.90
N MET A 198 13.42 4.62 -11.09
CA MET A 198 14.82 4.61 -11.56
C MET A 198 15.25 3.27 -12.15
N VAL A 199 14.83 2.16 -11.54
CA VAL A 199 15.11 0.82 -12.08
C VAL A 199 14.42 0.62 -13.42
N LYS A 200 13.14 1.02 -13.52
CA LYS A 200 12.38 0.99 -14.78
C LYS A 200 13.07 1.81 -15.87
N GLU A 201 13.45 3.04 -15.56
CA GLU A 201 14.16 3.91 -16.51
C GLU A 201 15.43 3.26 -17.03
N LYS A 202 16.29 2.73 -16.14
CA LYS A 202 17.52 2.06 -16.54
C LYS A 202 17.30 0.82 -17.39
N LEU A 203 16.28 -0.01 -17.03
CA LEU A 203 15.98 -1.24 -17.77
C LEU A 203 15.43 -0.97 -19.17
N PHE A 204 14.65 0.11 -19.34
CA PHE A 204 13.94 0.37 -20.58
C PHE A 204 14.61 1.43 -21.43
N ALA A 205 15.34 2.40 -20.88
CA ALA A 205 16.14 3.33 -21.65
C ALA A 205 17.28 2.63 -22.41
N ALA A 206 17.94 1.65 -21.79
CA ALA A 206 18.96 0.85 -22.45
C ALA A 206 18.41 0.05 -23.65
N ASN A 207 17.22 -0.53 -23.51
CA ASN A 207 16.57 -1.27 -24.59
C ASN A 207 16.04 -0.35 -25.69
N ALA A 208 15.57 0.86 -25.36
CA ALA A 208 15.10 1.83 -26.34
C ALA A 208 16.25 2.30 -27.26
N THR A 209 17.45 2.47 -26.71
CA THR A 209 18.63 2.84 -27.49
C THR A 209 19.05 1.71 -28.45
N GLN A 210 19.05 0.46 -27.99
CA GLN A 210 19.35 -0.69 -28.84
C GLN A 210 18.31 -0.90 -29.96
N VAL A 211 17.03 -0.74 -29.66
CA VAL A 211 15.95 -0.85 -30.66
C VAL A 211 16.05 0.29 -31.68
N ALA A 212 16.41 1.51 -31.28
CA ALA A 212 16.62 2.64 -32.19
C ALA A 212 17.84 2.42 -33.09
N GLU A 213 18.93 1.86 -32.56
CA GLU A 213 20.13 1.53 -33.36
C GLU A 213 19.85 0.41 -34.36
N VAL A 214 19.11 -0.64 -33.97
CA VAL A 214 18.70 -1.73 -34.86
C VAL A 214 17.72 -1.22 -35.92
N SER A 215 16.79 -0.34 -35.57
CA SER A 215 15.85 0.27 -36.53
C SER A 215 16.56 1.12 -37.56
N MET A 216 17.51 1.95 -37.14
CA MET A 216 18.32 2.77 -38.05
C MET A 216 19.24 1.92 -38.95
N ALA A 217 19.77 0.80 -38.43
CA ALA A 217 20.58 -0.12 -39.20
C ALA A 217 19.76 -0.90 -40.26
N VAL A 218 18.50 -1.22 -39.94
CA VAL A 218 17.57 -1.86 -40.87
C VAL A 218 17.14 -0.88 -41.98
N GLU A 219 16.86 0.37 -41.63
CA GLU A 219 16.52 1.41 -42.63
C GLU A 219 17.72 1.75 -43.53
N ALA A 220 18.93 1.81 -43.02
CA ALA A 220 20.14 2.02 -43.81
C ALA A 220 20.41 0.88 -44.79
N ASN A 221 20.22 -0.41 -44.36
CA ASN A 221 20.39 -1.54 -45.25
C ASN A 221 19.24 -1.69 -46.28
N GLY A 222 18.03 -1.20 -45.97
CA GLY A 222 16.91 -1.20 -46.92
C GLY A 222 17.08 -0.19 -48.06
N GLN A 223 17.72 0.93 -47.82
CA GLN A 223 17.98 1.97 -48.83
C GLN A 223 19.09 1.55 -49.84
N ASP A 224 20.06 0.76 -49.41
CA ASP A 224 21.12 0.25 -50.31
C ASP A 224 20.60 -0.85 -51.25
N ALA A 225 19.55 -1.59 -50.83
CA ALA A 225 18.94 -2.61 -51.70
C ALA A 225 18.08 -2.01 -52.82
N ASP A 226 17.35 -0.94 -52.54
CA ASP A 226 16.53 -0.23 -53.56
C ASP A 226 17.37 0.53 -54.59
N MET A 227 18.59 0.94 -54.25
CA MET A 227 19.50 1.64 -55.19
C MET A 227 20.28 0.71 -56.13
N ALA A 228 20.34 -0.57 -55.78
CA ALA A 228 21.02 -1.57 -56.64
C ALA A 228 20.13 -2.07 -57.82
N ASP A 229 18.81 -2.08 -57.65
CA ASP A 229 17.87 -2.50 -58.72
C ASP A 229 17.59 -1.41 -59.76
N VAL A 230 17.87 -0.12 -59.47
CA VAL A 230 17.70 1.00 -60.44
C VAL A 230 18.88 1.14 -61.40
N LYS A 231 20.04 0.48 -61.17
CA LYS A 231 21.21 0.51 -62.04
C LYS A 231 21.33 -0.66 -63.02
N ALA A 232 20.36 -1.60 -62.99
CA ALA A 232 20.36 -2.78 -63.85
C ALA A 232 19.22 -2.77 -64.90
N ALA A 233 18.57 -1.62 -65.16
CA ALA A 233 17.56 -1.45 -66.20
C ALA A 233 18.00 -0.45 -67.24
#